data_cbf6ef9cc1da850d87de70bfb241dfca
#
_entry.id   cbf6ef9cc1da850d87de70bfb241dfca
#
_cell.length_a   1.000
_cell.length_b   1.000
_cell.length_c   1.000
_cell.angle_alpha   90.00
_cell.angle_beta   90.00
_cell.angle_gamma   90.00
#
_symmetry.space_group_name_H-M   'P 1'
#
loop_
_entity.id
_entity.type
_entity.pdbx_description
1 polymer ?
#
loop_
_entity_poly.entity_id
_entity_poly.type
_entity_poly.pdbx_seq_one_letter_code
_entity_poly.pdbx_strand_id
1 'polypeptide(L)'
;MFKVNQDYLKLPGSYLFSTVARKQREYQAAHPEAEIIKLSIGDVTQPLAPAIVEALHGAVDEMAHAETFHGYAPDLGYEFLRSAMAKNDYQAKGCDINADEIFISDGAKEDCGNIQEIFSKDSKIAVCDPVYPVYVDTNVMAGRTGTYDAATGTWSNVIYMPCTKETNFAPEIPEETPDIIYLCFPNNPTGSTITKELLQKWVDYANEVGAVTVSYTHLTLPTILLV
;
A
#
# COMPACT_ATOMS: atom_id res chain seq x y z
N MET A 1 12.00 33.72 3.61
CA MET A 1 12.22 32.39 4.25
C MET A 1 11.01 31.52 3.90
N PHE A 2 11.20 30.34 3.30
CA PHE A 2 10.10 29.43 3.00
C PHE A 2 9.56 28.76 4.27
N LYS A 3 8.30 28.35 4.25
CA LYS A 3 7.66 27.63 5.36
C LYS A 3 7.60 26.14 5.01
N VAL A 4 8.01 25.29 5.94
CA VAL A 4 7.93 23.83 5.82
C VAL A 4 6.59 23.37 6.40
N ASN A 5 6.00 22.34 5.80
CA ASN A 5 4.85 21.65 6.40
C ASN A 5 5.29 21.02 7.74
N GLN A 6 4.73 21.53 8.84
CA GLN A 6 5.11 21.11 10.19
C GLN A 6 4.68 19.68 10.53
N ASP A 7 3.71 19.13 9.81
CA ASP A 7 3.23 17.77 10.02
C ASP A 7 4.31 16.73 9.68
N TYR A 8 5.21 17.03 8.73
CA TYR A 8 6.36 16.18 8.44
C TYR A 8 7.34 16.05 9.62
N LEU A 9 7.40 17.03 10.48
CA LEU A 9 8.28 17.00 11.67
C LEU A 9 7.72 16.10 12.78
N LYS A 10 6.47 15.67 12.68
CA LYS A 10 5.84 14.74 13.62
C LYS A 10 6.27 13.29 13.36
N LEU A 11 6.72 12.97 12.14
CA LEU A 11 7.18 11.63 11.79
C LEU A 11 8.44 11.26 12.58
N PRO A 12 8.64 9.97 12.92
CA PRO A 12 9.89 9.50 13.50
C PRO A 12 11.08 9.88 12.62
N GLY A 13 12.16 10.38 13.22
CA GLY A 13 13.37 10.83 12.51
C GLY A 13 14.13 9.73 11.76
N SER A 14 13.68 8.46 11.86
CA SER A 14 14.24 7.32 11.17
C SER A 14 13.14 6.36 10.75
N TYR A 15 13.08 6.08 9.46
CA TYR A 15 12.18 5.07 8.92
C TYR A 15 12.57 3.67 9.44
N LEU A 16 11.57 2.83 9.73
CA LEU A 16 11.76 1.52 10.37
C LEU A 16 12.87 0.69 9.69
N PHE A 17 12.86 0.60 8.37
CA PHE A 17 13.83 -0.22 7.62
C PHE A 17 15.26 0.31 7.72
N SER A 18 15.47 1.61 7.78
CA SER A 18 16.79 2.19 7.97
C SER A 18 17.33 1.90 9.38
N THR A 19 16.46 1.90 10.38
CA THR A 19 16.80 1.51 11.75
C THR A 19 17.19 0.03 11.83
N VAL A 20 16.43 -0.86 11.20
CA VAL A 20 16.72 -2.30 11.13
C VAL A 20 18.07 -2.53 10.41
N ALA A 21 18.28 -1.89 9.26
CA ALA A 21 19.54 -2.01 8.53
C ALA A 21 20.76 -1.50 9.33
N ARG A 22 20.60 -0.43 10.11
CA ARG A 22 21.64 0.07 11.01
C ARG A 22 21.94 -0.94 12.11
N LYS A 23 20.95 -1.44 12.82
CA LYS A 23 21.10 -2.44 13.88
C LYS A 23 21.76 -3.73 13.35
N GLN A 24 21.39 -4.17 12.15
CA GLN A 24 22.01 -5.32 11.50
C GLN A 24 23.50 -5.10 11.25
N ARG A 25 23.89 -3.92 10.71
CA ARG A 25 25.31 -3.60 10.49
C ARG A 25 26.10 -3.53 11.81
N GLU A 26 25.51 -2.92 12.84
CA GLU A 26 26.13 -2.85 14.18
C GLU A 26 26.34 -4.25 14.77
N TYR A 27 25.34 -5.13 14.67
CA TYR A 27 25.45 -6.51 15.12
C TYR A 27 26.50 -7.30 14.33
N GLN A 28 26.51 -7.22 13.00
CA GLN A 28 27.48 -7.90 12.16
C GLN A 28 28.91 -7.43 12.42
N ALA A 29 29.09 -6.14 12.71
CA ALA A 29 30.42 -5.60 13.08
C ALA A 29 30.91 -6.13 14.43
N ALA A 30 29.99 -6.31 15.39
CA ALA A 30 30.30 -6.86 16.70
C ALA A 30 30.49 -8.41 16.68
N HIS A 31 29.90 -9.09 15.70
CA HIS A 31 29.89 -10.54 15.52
C HIS A 31 30.21 -10.92 14.08
N PRO A 32 31.48 -10.77 13.64
CA PRO A 32 31.86 -10.99 12.22
C PRO A 32 31.62 -12.45 11.75
N GLU A 33 31.60 -13.39 12.65
CA GLU A 33 31.39 -14.82 12.39
C GLU A 33 29.91 -15.20 12.33
N ALA A 34 29.00 -14.30 12.72
CA ALA A 34 27.58 -14.62 12.76
C ALA A 34 26.96 -14.62 11.35
N GLU A 35 26.26 -15.68 11.03
CA GLU A 35 25.39 -15.76 9.85
C GLU A 35 24.02 -15.17 10.19
N ILE A 36 23.65 -14.05 9.53
CA ILE A 36 22.38 -13.37 9.76
C ILE A 36 21.33 -13.86 8.76
N ILE A 37 20.30 -14.53 9.26
CA ILE A 37 19.11 -14.88 8.50
C ILE A 37 18.13 -13.71 8.52
N LYS A 38 17.87 -13.12 7.35
CA LYS A 38 16.96 -11.97 7.21
C LYS A 38 15.53 -12.44 6.99
N LEU A 39 14.65 -12.20 7.97
CA LEU A 39 13.22 -12.51 7.90
C LEU A 39 12.34 -11.24 7.95
N SER A 40 12.93 -10.06 7.73
CA SER A 40 12.31 -8.78 8.05
C SER A 40 11.65 -8.07 6.86
N ILE A 41 12.04 -8.39 5.64
CA ILE A 41 11.52 -7.73 4.43
C ILE A 41 11.18 -8.81 3.41
N GLY A 42 9.93 -8.80 2.95
CA GLY A 42 9.56 -9.54 1.75
C GLY A 42 10.18 -8.85 0.53
N ASP A 43 11.04 -9.56 -0.17
CA ASP A 43 11.70 -9.05 -1.38
C ASP A 43 11.57 -10.06 -2.51
N VAL A 44 11.66 -9.57 -3.74
CA VAL A 44 11.69 -10.43 -4.92
C VAL A 44 13.04 -11.12 -4.99
N THR A 45 13.04 -12.45 -4.88
CA THR A 45 14.28 -13.26 -4.85
C THR A 45 14.56 -13.98 -6.17
N GLN A 46 13.63 -13.95 -7.11
CA GLN A 46 13.76 -14.60 -8.41
C GLN A 46 13.97 -13.58 -9.53
N PRO A 47 14.78 -13.90 -10.54
CA PRO A 47 14.89 -13.05 -11.73
C PRO A 47 13.57 -12.99 -12.49
N LEU A 48 13.42 -11.96 -13.33
CA LEU A 48 12.27 -11.81 -14.20
C LEU A 48 12.12 -13.04 -15.11
N ALA A 49 10.89 -13.45 -15.36
CA ALA A 49 10.60 -14.48 -16.35
C ALA A 49 11.07 -14.06 -17.76
N PRO A 50 11.56 -14.99 -18.60
CA PRO A 50 12.04 -14.65 -19.94
C PRO A 50 11.04 -13.85 -20.78
N ALA A 51 9.75 -14.16 -20.70
CA ALA A 51 8.70 -13.43 -21.42
C ALA A 51 8.59 -11.95 -20.99
N ILE A 52 8.85 -11.65 -19.71
CA ILE A 52 8.88 -10.27 -19.21
C ILE A 52 10.09 -9.53 -19.78
N VAL A 53 11.26 -10.18 -19.78
CA VAL A 53 12.49 -9.60 -20.35
C VAL A 53 12.31 -9.32 -21.83
N GLU A 54 11.74 -10.24 -22.59
CA GLU A 54 11.44 -10.06 -24.02
C GLU A 54 10.48 -8.90 -24.25
N ALA A 55 9.40 -8.80 -23.47
CA ALA A 55 8.45 -7.68 -23.56
C ALA A 55 9.11 -6.31 -23.27
N LEU A 56 10.03 -6.26 -22.28
CA LEU A 56 10.78 -5.04 -21.97
C LEU A 56 11.69 -4.64 -23.12
N HIS A 57 12.39 -5.59 -23.77
CA HIS A 57 13.19 -5.30 -24.96
C HIS A 57 12.32 -4.80 -26.10
N GLY A 58 11.16 -5.43 -26.36
CA GLY A 58 10.19 -4.96 -27.36
C GLY A 58 9.72 -3.52 -27.09
N ALA A 59 9.41 -3.18 -25.85
CA ALA A 59 9.00 -1.84 -25.48
C ALA A 59 10.11 -0.80 -25.70
N VAL A 60 11.38 -1.17 -25.47
CA VAL A 60 12.53 -0.29 -25.76
C VAL A 60 12.69 -0.07 -27.27
N ASP A 61 12.53 -1.13 -28.07
CA ASP A 61 12.59 -1.06 -29.52
C ASP A 61 11.47 -0.17 -30.09
N GLU A 62 10.24 -0.26 -29.56
CA GLU A 62 9.14 0.65 -29.93
C GLU A 62 9.51 2.12 -29.71
N MET A 63 10.20 2.45 -28.63
CA MET A 63 10.64 3.82 -28.34
C MET A 63 11.71 4.37 -29.30
N ALA A 64 12.38 3.49 -30.07
CA ALA A 64 13.42 3.88 -31.04
C ALA A 64 12.85 4.35 -32.37
N HIS A 65 11.56 4.15 -32.65
CA HIS A 65 10.93 4.45 -33.93
C HIS A 65 9.83 5.49 -33.80
N ALA A 66 9.80 6.49 -34.68
CA ALA A 66 8.84 7.58 -34.61
C ALA A 66 7.37 7.11 -34.66
N GLU A 67 7.11 6.03 -35.39
CA GLU A 67 5.79 5.48 -35.63
C GLU A 67 5.21 4.77 -34.37
N THR A 68 6.09 4.28 -33.49
CA THR A 68 5.72 3.52 -32.29
C THR A 68 6.14 4.20 -31.00
N PHE A 69 6.75 5.38 -31.09
CA PHE A 69 7.19 6.15 -29.95
C PHE A 69 6.00 6.57 -29.06
N HIS A 70 6.12 6.31 -27.79
CA HIS A 70 5.16 6.70 -26.76
C HIS A 70 5.65 7.96 -26.04
N GLY A 71 4.97 9.10 -26.25
CA GLY A 71 5.24 10.35 -25.57
C GLY A 71 4.51 10.45 -24.22
N TYR A 72 4.02 11.64 -23.89
CA TYR A 72 3.16 11.82 -22.71
C TYR A 72 1.90 10.97 -22.82
N ALA A 73 1.65 10.16 -21.79
CA ALA A 73 0.38 9.45 -21.67
C ALA A 73 -0.78 10.43 -21.37
N PRO A 74 -2.03 10.07 -21.69
CA PRO A 74 -3.20 10.71 -21.09
C PRO A 74 -3.15 10.65 -19.56
N ASP A 75 -3.88 11.56 -18.88
CA ASP A 75 -3.85 11.69 -17.40
C ASP A 75 -4.15 10.39 -16.64
N LEU A 76 -4.99 9.52 -17.18
CA LEU A 76 -5.27 8.20 -16.59
C LEU A 76 -4.23 7.12 -16.95
N GLY A 77 -3.31 7.40 -17.85
CA GLY A 77 -2.43 6.42 -18.48
C GLY A 77 -2.92 5.94 -19.85
N TYR A 78 -2.07 5.21 -20.57
CA TYR A 78 -2.41 4.70 -21.92
C TYR A 78 -3.60 3.74 -21.88
N GLU A 79 -4.53 3.94 -22.80
CA GLU A 79 -5.77 3.16 -22.90
C GLU A 79 -5.51 1.65 -23.09
N PHE A 80 -4.51 1.28 -23.90
CA PHE A 80 -4.19 -0.13 -24.11
C PHE A 80 -3.86 -0.87 -22.81
N LEU A 81 -3.13 -0.22 -21.90
CA LEU A 81 -2.78 -0.79 -20.60
C LEU A 81 -3.99 -0.85 -19.68
N ARG A 82 -4.73 0.25 -19.56
CA ARG A 82 -5.95 0.31 -18.75
C ARG A 82 -6.99 -0.71 -19.21
N SER A 83 -7.19 -0.85 -20.53
CA SER A 83 -8.09 -1.85 -21.11
C SER A 83 -7.63 -3.27 -20.86
N ALA A 84 -6.32 -3.52 -20.92
CA ALA A 84 -5.77 -4.84 -20.60
C ALA A 84 -5.98 -5.20 -19.13
N MET A 85 -5.77 -4.26 -18.22
CA MET A 85 -6.02 -4.43 -16.76
C MET A 85 -7.51 -4.65 -16.49
N ALA A 86 -8.40 -3.80 -17.03
CA ALA A 86 -9.84 -3.98 -16.88
C ALA A 86 -10.29 -5.38 -17.30
N LYS A 87 -9.85 -5.83 -18.48
CA LYS A 87 -10.21 -7.13 -19.04
C LYS A 87 -9.67 -8.30 -18.25
N ASN A 88 -8.36 -8.29 -17.92
CA ASN A 88 -7.68 -9.47 -17.38
C ASN A 88 -7.72 -9.56 -15.87
N ASP A 89 -7.68 -8.41 -15.17
CA ASP A 89 -7.61 -8.39 -13.70
C ASP A 89 -8.98 -8.28 -13.03
N TYR A 90 -9.97 -7.70 -13.71
CA TYR A 90 -11.30 -7.46 -13.19
C TYR A 90 -12.39 -8.24 -13.91
N GLN A 91 -12.65 -7.96 -15.20
CA GLN A 91 -13.78 -8.55 -15.94
C GLN A 91 -13.64 -10.07 -16.07
N ALA A 92 -12.44 -10.60 -16.26
CA ALA A 92 -12.19 -12.04 -16.25
C ALA A 92 -12.54 -12.73 -14.91
N LYS A 93 -12.65 -11.94 -13.82
CA LYS A 93 -13.06 -12.41 -12.49
C LYS A 93 -14.52 -12.05 -12.15
N GLY A 94 -15.26 -11.52 -13.12
CA GLY A 94 -16.67 -11.12 -12.95
C GLY A 94 -16.87 -9.76 -12.28
N CYS A 95 -15.84 -8.93 -12.20
CA CYS A 95 -15.94 -7.56 -11.69
C CYS A 95 -16.21 -6.59 -12.86
N ASP A 96 -17.26 -5.78 -12.76
CA ASP A 96 -17.64 -4.79 -13.78
C ASP A 96 -16.84 -3.50 -13.57
N ILE A 97 -15.59 -3.52 -14.00
CA ILE A 97 -14.66 -2.37 -13.99
C ILE A 97 -14.25 -2.05 -15.42
N ASN A 98 -14.34 -0.78 -15.80
CA ASN A 98 -14.01 -0.26 -17.11
C ASN A 98 -12.64 0.44 -17.11
N ALA A 99 -12.08 0.66 -18.30
CA ALA A 99 -10.77 1.28 -18.45
C ALA A 99 -10.69 2.72 -17.93
N ASP A 100 -11.82 3.45 -17.90
CA ASP A 100 -11.92 4.81 -17.38
C ASP A 100 -12.00 4.89 -15.85
N GLU A 101 -12.13 3.76 -15.17
CA GLU A 101 -12.05 3.63 -13.71
C GLU A 101 -10.63 3.26 -13.23
N ILE A 102 -9.67 3.13 -14.17
CA ILE A 102 -8.29 2.72 -13.87
C ILE A 102 -7.33 3.89 -14.09
N PHE A 103 -6.52 4.17 -13.08
CA PHE A 103 -5.42 5.13 -13.10
C PHE A 103 -4.09 4.39 -13.05
N ILE A 104 -3.16 4.76 -13.93
CA ILE A 104 -1.81 4.19 -13.95
C ILE A 104 -0.87 5.12 -13.19
N SER A 105 -0.18 4.57 -12.20
CA SER A 105 0.87 5.24 -11.43
C SER A 105 2.16 4.42 -11.43
N ASP A 106 3.19 4.92 -10.78
CA ASP A 106 4.47 4.21 -10.63
C ASP A 106 4.52 3.34 -9.36
N GLY A 107 3.40 3.20 -8.66
CA GLY A 107 3.25 2.26 -7.56
C GLY A 107 2.31 2.69 -6.44
N ALA A 108 1.81 1.72 -5.68
CA ALA A 108 0.81 1.91 -4.63
C ALA A 108 1.24 2.90 -3.53
N LYS A 109 2.55 3.10 -3.31
CA LYS A 109 3.04 4.08 -2.33
C LYS A 109 2.77 5.51 -2.80
N GLU A 110 2.93 5.78 -4.08
CA GLU A 110 2.55 7.05 -4.70
C GLU A 110 1.04 7.26 -4.58
N ASP A 111 0.25 6.25 -4.92
CA ASP A 111 -1.21 6.32 -4.80
C ASP A 111 -1.65 6.62 -3.37
N CYS A 112 -1.04 5.98 -2.38
CA CYS A 112 -1.30 6.27 -0.96
C CYS A 112 -0.93 7.72 -0.57
N GLY A 113 0.06 8.30 -1.21
CA GLY A 113 0.42 9.71 -1.03
C GLY A 113 -0.57 10.66 -1.70
N ASN A 114 -0.85 10.41 -2.97
CA ASN A 114 -1.66 11.30 -3.80
C ASN A 114 -3.14 11.31 -3.39
N ILE A 115 -3.70 10.17 -3.00
CA ILE A 115 -5.10 10.09 -2.56
C ILE A 115 -5.41 10.98 -1.34
N GLN A 116 -4.37 11.38 -0.59
CA GLN A 116 -4.53 12.26 0.56
C GLN A 116 -5.09 13.63 0.20
N GLU A 117 -4.83 14.10 -1.02
CA GLU A 117 -5.24 15.44 -1.48
C GLU A 117 -6.75 15.57 -1.68
N ILE A 118 -7.48 14.45 -1.87
CA ILE A 118 -8.94 14.48 -2.05
C ILE A 118 -9.73 14.48 -0.74
N PHE A 119 -9.08 14.25 0.40
CA PHE A 119 -9.74 14.18 1.71
C PHE A 119 -9.48 15.40 2.57
N SER A 120 -10.50 15.79 3.36
CA SER A 120 -10.35 16.83 4.38
C SER A 120 -9.31 16.45 5.44
N LYS A 121 -8.67 17.46 6.03
CA LYS A 121 -7.78 17.27 7.18
C LYS A 121 -8.51 16.77 8.42
N ASP A 122 -9.80 16.97 8.50
CA ASP A 122 -10.64 16.51 9.61
C ASP A 122 -11.13 15.08 9.44
N SER A 123 -10.88 14.45 8.26
CA SER A 123 -11.26 13.07 8.01
C SER A 123 -10.54 12.12 8.94
N LYS A 124 -11.31 11.21 9.53
CA LYS A 124 -10.82 10.20 10.46
C LYS A 124 -10.50 8.91 9.72
N ILE A 125 -9.37 8.32 10.02
CA ILE A 125 -8.91 7.09 9.37
C ILE A 125 -8.99 5.89 10.31
N ALA A 126 -9.30 4.72 9.76
CA ALA A 126 -9.17 3.43 10.42
C ALA A 126 -8.11 2.59 9.72
N VAL A 127 -7.22 1.96 10.50
CA VAL A 127 -6.15 1.09 10.00
C VAL A 127 -6.10 -0.21 10.79
N CYS A 128 -5.73 -1.32 10.15
CA CYS A 128 -5.37 -2.54 10.87
C CYS A 128 -4.15 -2.29 11.77
N ASP A 129 -4.06 -3.00 12.89
CA ASP A 129 -2.90 -2.95 13.79
C ASP A 129 -2.43 -4.37 14.13
N PRO A 130 -1.23 -4.78 13.67
CA PRO A 130 -0.25 -4.01 12.88
C PRO A 130 -0.62 -3.86 11.40
N VAL A 131 -0.08 -2.80 10.78
CA VAL A 131 -0.26 -2.50 9.36
C VAL A 131 1.02 -1.92 8.74
N TYR A 132 1.08 -1.87 7.43
CA TYR A 132 2.15 -1.19 6.71
C TYR A 132 2.19 0.30 7.07
N PRO A 133 3.31 0.82 7.59
CA PRO A 133 3.37 2.16 8.20
C PRO A 133 2.93 3.31 7.28
N VAL A 134 3.06 3.13 5.96
CA VAL A 134 2.76 4.18 4.98
C VAL A 134 1.32 4.67 5.08
N TYR A 135 0.36 3.83 5.43
CA TYR A 135 -1.04 4.27 5.59
C TYR A 135 -1.21 5.28 6.74
N VAL A 136 -0.44 5.13 7.82
CA VAL A 136 -0.42 6.10 8.90
C VAL A 136 0.45 7.29 8.53
N ASP A 137 1.66 7.06 8.04
CA ASP A 137 2.65 8.10 7.74
C ASP A 137 2.12 9.14 6.73
N THR A 138 1.44 8.69 5.66
CA THR A 138 0.86 9.60 4.67
C THR A 138 -0.24 10.47 5.27
N ASN A 139 -1.03 9.93 6.18
CA ASN A 139 -2.04 10.70 6.91
C ASN A 139 -1.44 11.65 7.95
N VAL A 140 -0.28 11.30 8.56
CA VAL A 140 0.49 12.24 9.40
C VAL A 140 0.96 13.42 8.57
N MET A 141 1.57 13.15 7.40
CA MET A 141 2.04 14.19 6.47
C MET A 141 0.91 15.10 5.98
N ALA A 142 -0.28 14.55 5.81
CA ALA A 142 -1.50 15.29 5.46
C ALA A 142 -2.11 16.07 6.63
N GLY A 143 -1.63 15.85 7.87
CA GLY A 143 -2.07 16.59 9.07
C GLY A 143 -3.36 16.12 9.72
N ARG A 144 -3.84 14.86 9.43
CA ARG A 144 -5.13 14.36 9.94
C ARG A 144 -5.03 13.54 11.23
N THR A 145 -3.85 13.14 11.66
CA THR A 145 -3.69 12.14 12.72
C THR A 145 -3.74 12.67 14.14
N GLY A 146 -3.83 13.99 14.30
CA GLY A 146 -3.84 14.58 15.64
C GLY A 146 -2.49 14.57 16.33
N THR A 147 -2.48 14.19 17.61
CA THR A 147 -1.28 14.18 18.49
C THR A 147 -0.77 12.76 18.67
N TYR A 148 0.55 12.61 18.64
CA TYR A 148 1.20 11.31 18.90
C TYR A 148 1.36 11.09 20.41
N ASP A 149 0.93 9.92 20.88
CA ASP A 149 1.19 9.43 22.23
C ASP A 149 2.35 8.43 22.21
N ALA A 150 3.48 8.82 22.77
CA ALA A 150 4.67 7.98 22.83
C ALA A 150 4.55 6.81 23.81
N ALA A 151 3.61 6.83 24.75
CA ALA A 151 3.41 5.74 25.70
C ALA A 151 2.68 4.56 25.06
N THR A 152 1.74 4.84 24.17
CA THR A 152 0.96 3.82 23.44
C THR A 152 1.49 3.58 22.02
N GLY A 153 2.28 4.51 21.46
CA GLY A 153 2.74 4.46 20.08
C GLY A 153 1.65 4.79 19.06
N THR A 154 0.58 5.49 19.46
CA THR A 154 -0.61 5.74 18.66
C THR A 154 -0.85 7.22 18.41
N TRP A 155 -1.64 7.54 17.39
CA TRP A 155 -2.11 8.90 17.07
C TRP A 155 -3.56 9.07 17.51
N SER A 156 -3.86 10.21 18.12
CA SER A 156 -5.16 10.47 18.78
C SER A 156 -6.36 10.52 17.84
N ASN A 157 -6.14 10.74 16.53
CA ASN A 157 -7.21 10.80 15.51
C ASN A 157 -7.12 9.64 14.50
N VAL A 158 -6.53 8.52 14.92
CA VAL A 158 -6.46 7.29 14.12
C VAL A 158 -7.17 6.18 14.89
N ILE A 159 -8.11 5.53 14.25
CA ILE A 159 -8.77 4.34 14.76
C ILE A 159 -7.91 3.13 14.41
N TYR A 160 -7.32 2.52 15.43
CA TYR A 160 -6.54 1.29 15.28
C TYR A 160 -7.46 0.09 15.47
N MET A 161 -7.47 -0.82 14.51
CA MET A 161 -8.27 -2.05 14.52
C MET A 161 -7.35 -3.23 14.84
N PRO A 162 -7.33 -3.73 16.07
CA PRO A 162 -6.40 -4.78 16.47
C PRO A 162 -6.59 -6.07 15.67
N CYS A 163 -5.49 -6.56 15.08
CA CYS A 163 -5.44 -7.83 14.37
C CYS A 163 -4.57 -8.80 15.17
N THR A 164 -5.14 -9.36 16.23
CA THR A 164 -4.46 -10.21 17.19
C THR A 164 -4.80 -11.69 16.98
N LYS A 165 -4.17 -12.56 17.76
CA LYS A 165 -4.48 -14.01 17.75
C LYS A 165 -5.95 -14.28 18.14
N GLU A 166 -6.48 -13.49 19.07
CA GLU A 166 -7.85 -13.61 19.57
C GLU A 166 -8.88 -13.26 18.49
N THR A 167 -8.57 -12.32 17.61
CA THR A 167 -9.39 -11.95 16.44
C THR A 167 -9.05 -12.76 15.20
N ASN A 168 -8.22 -13.79 15.33
CA ASN A 168 -7.69 -14.56 14.21
C ASN A 168 -6.99 -13.67 13.17
N PHE A 169 -6.31 -12.62 13.63
CA PHE A 169 -5.63 -11.58 12.84
C PHE A 169 -6.52 -10.86 11.82
N ALA A 170 -7.83 -10.86 12.04
CA ALA A 170 -8.79 -10.11 11.26
C ALA A 170 -9.26 -8.87 12.05
N PRO A 171 -9.45 -7.71 11.40
CA PRO A 171 -9.97 -6.54 12.08
C PRO A 171 -11.47 -6.68 12.34
N GLU A 172 -11.92 -6.16 13.48
CA GLU A 172 -13.34 -5.98 13.80
C GLU A 172 -13.79 -4.58 13.39
N ILE A 173 -15.08 -4.44 13.07
CA ILE A 173 -15.68 -3.13 12.77
C ILE A 173 -15.59 -2.26 14.03
N PRO A 174 -14.99 -1.05 13.93
CA PRO A 174 -14.78 -0.20 15.09
C PRO A 174 -16.09 0.44 15.57
N GLU A 175 -16.14 0.77 16.87
CA GLU A 175 -17.28 1.52 17.45
C GLU A 175 -17.34 2.95 16.93
N GLU A 176 -16.18 3.56 16.70
CA GLU A 176 -16.06 4.91 16.18
C GLU A 176 -16.09 4.88 14.64
N THR A 177 -16.90 5.73 14.03
CA THR A 177 -17.09 5.78 12.57
C THR A 177 -15.91 6.47 11.88
N PRO A 178 -15.17 5.78 10.98
CA PRO A 178 -14.15 6.40 10.15
C PRO A 178 -14.73 7.02 8.87
N ASP A 179 -14.01 7.97 8.29
CA ASP A 179 -14.25 8.47 6.93
C ASP A 179 -13.47 7.65 5.88
N ILE A 180 -12.30 7.14 6.29
CA ILE A 180 -11.40 6.37 5.41
C ILE A 180 -10.98 5.08 6.12
N ILE A 181 -11.14 3.95 5.45
CA ILE A 181 -10.79 2.62 5.97
C ILE A 181 -9.66 2.05 5.12
N TYR A 182 -8.51 1.76 5.73
CA TYR A 182 -7.39 1.09 5.05
C TYR A 182 -7.42 -0.39 5.36
N LEU A 183 -7.61 -1.20 4.31
CA LEU A 183 -7.56 -2.65 4.36
C LEU A 183 -6.40 -3.16 3.51
N CYS A 184 -5.66 -4.14 4.00
CA CYS A 184 -4.58 -4.78 3.28
C CYS A 184 -4.68 -6.30 3.49
N PHE A 185 -5.09 -7.04 2.46
CA PHE A 185 -5.24 -8.49 2.53
C PHE A 185 -4.76 -9.16 1.25
N PRO A 186 -3.72 -10.03 1.35
CA PRO A 186 -2.98 -10.38 2.56
C PRO A 186 -2.38 -9.17 3.27
N ASN A 187 -2.40 -9.15 4.62
CA ASN A 187 -1.94 -7.99 5.39
C ASN A 187 -0.41 -7.90 5.41
N ASN A 188 0.11 -6.71 5.25
CA ASN A 188 1.50 -6.38 5.55
C ASN A 188 1.56 -5.73 6.95
N PRO A 189 2.21 -6.33 7.99
CA PRO A 189 3.27 -7.35 7.87
C PRO A 189 2.87 -8.78 8.22
N THR A 190 1.62 -9.07 8.62
CA THR A 190 1.27 -10.35 9.23
C THR A 190 1.08 -11.50 8.23
N GLY A 191 0.84 -11.19 6.95
CA GLY A 191 0.48 -12.16 5.93
C GLY A 191 -0.93 -12.74 6.09
N SER A 192 -1.69 -12.28 7.09
CA SER A 192 -3.06 -12.75 7.33
C SER A 192 -4.01 -12.30 6.23
N THR A 193 -5.05 -13.08 6.01
CA THR A 193 -6.13 -12.76 5.08
C THR A 193 -7.48 -12.92 5.77
N ILE A 194 -8.53 -12.41 5.15
CA ILE A 194 -9.91 -12.53 5.65
C ILE A 194 -10.76 -13.34 4.67
N THR A 195 -11.88 -13.87 5.17
CA THR A 195 -12.84 -14.57 4.32
C THR A 195 -13.62 -13.58 3.47
N LYS A 196 -14.20 -14.08 2.38
CA LYS A 196 -15.06 -13.28 1.49
C LYS A 196 -16.28 -12.72 2.23
N GLU A 197 -16.84 -13.48 3.18
CA GLU A 197 -17.96 -13.07 4.01
C GLU A 197 -17.59 -11.92 4.95
N LEU A 198 -16.37 -11.93 5.50
CA LEU A 198 -15.89 -10.83 6.33
C LEU A 198 -15.57 -9.59 5.49
N LEU A 199 -14.98 -9.78 4.31
CA LEU A 199 -14.78 -8.66 3.38
C LEU A 199 -16.12 -8.04 2.96
N GLN A 200 -17.17 -8.85 2.72
CA GLN A 200 -18.51 -8.33 2.41
C GLN A 200 -19.05 -7.48 3.56
N LYS A 201 -18.87 -7.88 4.82
CA LYS A 201 -19.27 -7.05 5.97
C LYS A 201 -18.58 -5.70 5.98
N TRP A 202 -17.31 -5.64 5.58
CA TRP A 202 -16.58 -4.37 5.46
C TRP A 202 -17.14 -3.49 4.35
N VAL A 203 -17.50 -4.08 3.20
CA VAL A 203 -18.14 -3.37 2.10
C VAL A 203 -19.51 -2.82 2.53
N ASP A 204 -20.32 -3.64 3.18
CA ASP A 204 -21.63 -3.25 3.69
C ASP A 204 -21.52 -2.12 4.71
N TYR A 205 -20.60 -2.25 5.67
CA TYR A 205 -20.34 -1.21 6.67
C TYR A 205 -19.86 0.11 6.04
N ALA A 206 -18.91 0.05 5.12
CA ALA A 206 -18.42 1.25 4.45
C ALA A 206 -19.55 2.00 3.70
N ASN A 207 -20.43 1.25 3.03
CA ASN A 207 -21.60 1.82 2.36
C ASN A 207 -22.63 2.40 3.37
N GLU A 208 -22.85 1.74 4.50
CA GLU A 208 -23.76 2.19 5.54
C GLU A 208 -23.34 3.53 6.15
N VAL A 209 -22.04 3.66 6.45
CA VAL A 209 -21.49 4.86 7.10
C VAL A 209 -21.00 5.93 6.11
N GLY A 210 -20.97 5.62 4.82
CA GLY A 210 -20.46 6.52 3.78
C GLY A 210 -18.93 6.69 3.78
N ALA A 211 -18.18 5.68 4.26
CA ALA A 211 -16.74 5.71 4.30
C ALA A 211 -16.11 5.26 2.98
N VAL A 212 -14.94 5.81 2.65
CA VAL A 212 -14.12 5.34 1.53
C VAL A 212 -13.20 4.22 2.00
N THR A 213 -13.19 3.09 1.30
CA THR A 213 -12.27 1.99 1.57
C THR A 213 -11.10 2.01 0.60
N VAL A 214 -9.89 2.11 1.14
CA VAL A 214 -8.64 1.92 0.41
C VAL A 214 -8.17 0.49 0.66
N SER A 215 -8.24 -0.36 -0.37
CA SER A 215 -7.90 -1.78 -0.25
C SER A 215 -6.67 -2.11 -1.08
N TYR A 216 -5.58 -2.54 -0.41
CA TYR A 216 -4.40 -3.03 -1.08
C TYR A 216 -4.48 -4.55 -1.22
N THR A 217 -4.47 -5.06 -2.47
CA THR A 217 -4.75 -6.46 -2.78
C THR A 217 -3.56 -7.26 -3.34
N HIS A 218 -2.41 -6.60 -3.58
CA HIS A 218 -1.24 -7.22 -4.20
C HIS A 218 0.01 -7.03 -3.32
N LEU A 219 0.22 -7.96 -2.40
CA LEU A 219 1.44 -7.97 -1.56
C LEU A 219 2.69 -8.37 -2.34
N THR A 220 2.52 -9.07 -3.44
CA THR A 220 3.61 -9.50 -4.32
C THR A 220 3.17 -9.35 -5.77
N LEU A 221 4.15 -9.05 -6.63
CA LEU A 221 3.94 -9.11 -8.08
C LEU A 221 3.42 -10.49 -8.49
N PRO A 222 2.74 -10.61 -9.66
CA PRO A 222 2.15 -11.85 -10.19
C PRO A 222 3.08 -13.06 -10.29
N THR A 223 4.32 -12.95 -9.90
CA THR A 223 5.26 -14.07 -9.73
C THR A 223 4.75 -15.17 -8.80
N ILE A 224 3.75 -14.90 -7.96
CA ILE A 224 3.05 -15.93 -7.18
C ILE A 224 2.14 -16.82 -8.03
N LEU A 225 1.81 -16.43 -9.24
CA LEU A 225 1.04 -17.27 -10.16
C LEU A 225 1.86 -18.43 -10.78
N LEU A 226 3.10 -18.59 -10.37
CA LEU A 226 4.00 -19.64 -10.86
C LEU A 226 4.39 -20.66 -9.78
N VAL A 227 3.68 -20.70 -8.66
CA VAL A 227 3.87 -21.73 -7.62
C VAL A 227 2.66 -22.63 -7.56
#